data_f4e9ae7bc49a929ecb41a97ef77a827c
#
_entry.id   f4e9ae7bc49a929ecb41a97ef77a827c
#
_cell.length_a   1.000
_cell.length_b   1.000
_cell.length_c   1.000
_cell.angle_alpha   90.00
_cell.angle_beta   90.00
_cell.angle_gamma   90.00
#
_symmetry.space_group_name_H-M   'P 1'
#
loop_
_entity.id
_entity.type
_entity.pdbx_description
1 polymer ?
#
loop_
_entity_poly.entity_id
_entity_poly.type
_entity_poly.pdbx_seq_one_letter_code
_entity_poly.pdbx_strand_id
1 'polypeptide(L)'
;MIVDVDPYANYTAWKQWEGAFAPSGKESRYFAAEFRAIPLRGSRVLEVGFGNGAFLAFAKAEGATVVGLEINADMCAAAREHGFEAFDISLTDLARRGERYDIVAAFDVLEHWDTNELVDNFRAIHALLKDGGLFVSRFPNGQSPFGRVFQHGDFSHKSTLSTYKIEYLAGLTGFDIVRIDNARRVPSRPGPLASARHWWLARRRRWIERSIARLYGIRKLPLDPNLVAVLKKNESPKRNPA
;
A
#
# COMPACT_ATOMS: atom_id res chain seq x y z
N MET A 1 22.23 28.13 10.66
CA MET A 1 21.88 27.02 11.51
C MET A 1 20.66 26.38 10.85
N ILE A 2 20.82 25.22 10.16
CA ILE A 2 19.72 24.47 9.60
C ILE A 2 19.11 23.76 10.80
N VAL A 3 17.89 24.14 11.19
CA VAL A 3 17.14 23.41 12.20
C VAL A 3 16.71 22.11 11.52
N ASP A 4 17.26 21.01 12.00
CA ASP A 4 16.82 19.66 11.58
C ASP A 4 15.40 19.46 12.14
N VAL A 5 14.42 19.71 11.30
CA VAL A 5 13.00 19.55 11.65
C VAL A 5 12.64 18.11 11.37
N ASP A 6 12.51 17.32 12.43
CA ASP A 6 11.93 15.97 12.30
C ASP A 6 10.48 16.08 11.77
N PRO A 7 10.22 15.66 10.53
CA PRO A 7 8.88 15.75 9.91
C PRO A 7 7.86 14.86 10.63
N TYR A 8 8.31 13.97 11.50
CA TYR A 8 7.46 13.04 12.26
C TYR A 8 7.19 13.48 13.71
N ALA A 9 7.87 14.54 14.22
CA ALA A 9 7.77 14.99 15.62
C ALA A 9 6.34 15.29 16.10
N ASN A 10 5.42 15.65 15.20
CA ASN A 10 3.99 15.90 15.48
C ASN A 10 3.05 15.13 14.54
N TYR A 11 3.54 14.07 13.90
CA TYR A 11 2.83 13.37 12.84
C TYR A 11 1.50 12.78 13.31
N THR A 12 1.44 12.16 14.48
CA THR A 12 0.23 11.60 15.07
C THR A 12 -0.82 12.68 15.39
N ALA A 13 -0.40 13.82 15.93
CA ALA A 13 -1.27 14.95 16.20
C ALA A 13 -1.79 15.60 14.90
N TRP A 14 -0.95 15.71 13.88
CA TRP A 14 -1.34 16.26 12.59
C TRP A 14 -2.31 15.35 11.82
N LYS A 15 -2.12 14.02 11.88
CA LYS A 15 -3.02 13.05 11.21
C LYS A 15 -4.38 12.91 11.90
N GLN A 16 -4.56 13.42 13.14
CA GLN A 16 -5.83 13.38 13.88
C GLN A 16 -6.49 12.00 13.83
N TRP A 17 -5.73 10.95 14.08
CA TRP A 17 -6.25 9.58 14.02
C TRP A 17 -7.26 9.35 15.15
N GLU A 18 -8.55 9.35 14.79
CA GLU A 18 -9.62 8.92 15.68
C GLU A 18 -9.76 7.40 15.59
N GLY A 19 -9.75 6.71 16.73
CA GLY A 19 -10.03 5.28 16.82
C GLY A 19 -8.91 4.39 16.27
N ALA A 20 -7.73 4.40 16.91
CA ALA A 20 -6.65 3.47 16.57
C ALA A 20 -7.13 2.01 16.64
N PHE A 21 -6.64 1.17 15.74
CA PHE A 21 -6.95 -0.26 15.60
C PHE A 21 -8.44 -0.59 15.41
N ALA A 22 -9.20 0.38 14.88
CA ALA A 22 -10.61 0.20 14.53
C ALA A 22 -10.90 0.85 13.17
N PRO A 23 -11.01 0.07 12.09
CA PRO A 23 -11.31 0.61 10.78
C PRO A 23 -12.72 1.21 10.75
N SER A 24 -12.87 2.42 10.21
CA SER A 24 -14.18 2.97 9.91
C SER A 24 -14.95 2.07 8.93
N GLY A 25 -16.27 2.18 8.90
CA GLY A 25 -17.06 1.40 7.95
C GLY A 25 -16.73 1.71 6.47
N LYS A 26 -16.15 2.87 6.16
CA LYS A 26 -15.65 3.21 4.82
C LYS A 26 -14.32 2.51 4.52
N GLU A 27 -13.40 2.49 5.49
CA GLU A 27 -12.11 1.80 5.36
C GLU A 27 -12.30 0.30 5.22
N SER A 28 -13.16 -0.31 6.05
CA SER A 28 -13.50 -1.74 5.95
C SER A 28 -14.02 -2.09 4.54
N ARG A 29 -14.92 -1.28 3.97
CA ARG A 29 -15.41 -1.49 2.60
C ARG A 29 -14.31 -1.30 1.56
N TYR A 30 -13.41 -0.35 1.78
CA TYR A 30 -12.28 -0.11 0.90
C TYR A 30 -11.32 -1.30 0.89
N PHE A 31 -10.89 -1.76 2.06
CA PHE A 31 -10.02 -2.93 2.17
C PHE A 31 -10.68 -4.19 1.60
N ALA A 32 -11.95 -4.43 1.91
CA ALA A 32 -12.70 -5.54 1.34
C ALA A 32 -12.77 -5.48 -0.21
N ALA A 33 -12.87 -4.29 -0.78
CA ALA A 33 -12.86 -4.12 -2.23
C ALA A 33 -11.47 -4.35 -2.83
N GLU A 34 -10.39 -3.89 -2.19
CA GLU A 34 -9.02 -4.11 -2.67
C GLU A 34 -8.60 -5.58 -2.57
N PHE A 35 -8.92 -6.25 -1.46
CA PHE A 35 -8.55 -7.63 -1.18
C PHE A 35 -9.56 -8.67 -1.68
N ARG A 36 -10.59 -8.25 -2.44
CA ARG A 36 -11.65 -9.17 -2.93
C ARG A 36 -11.14 -10.43 -3.62
N ALA A 37 -10.02 -10.35 -4.34
CA ALA A 37 -9.38 -11.46 -5.05
C ALA A 37 -8.10 -11.96 -4.34
N ILE A 38 -7.80 -11.47 -3.15
CA ILE A 38 -6.62 -11.81 -2.36
C ILE A 38 -7.10 -12.43 -1.06
N PRO A 39 -6.89 -13.73 -0.81
CA PRO A 39 -7.40 -14.38 0.38
C PRO A 39 -6.64 -13.92 1.63
N LEU A 40 -7.34 -13.32 2.59
CA LEU A 40 -6.78 -12.96 3.89
C LEU A 40 -6.89 -14.10 4.91
N ARG A 41 -8.00 -14.83 4.88
CA ARG A 41 -8.23 -15.91 5.85
C ARG A 41 -7.15 -16.99 5.78
N GLY A 42 -6.52 -17.23 6.91
CA GLY A 42 -5.43 -18.21 7.05
C GLY A 42 -4.07 -17.72 6.51
N SER A 43 -4.00 -16.51 5.95
CA SER A 43 -2.75 -15.92 5.49
C SER A 43 -1.99 -15.27 6.64
N ARG A 44 -0.67 -15.28 6.57
CA ARG A 44 0.21 -14.46 7.42
C ARG A 44 0.51 -13.15 6.69
N VAL A 45 0.09 -12.04 7.28
CA VAL A 45 0.13 -10.70 6.67
C VAL A 45 1.06 -9.80 7.46
N LEU A 46 1.99 -9.12 6.76
CA LEU A 46 2.77 -8.02 7.31
C LEU A 46 2.21 -6.71 6.77
N GLU A 47 1.90 -5.75 7.64
CA GLU A 47 1.67 -4.37 7.24
C GLU A 47 2.89 -3.52 7.57
N VAL A 48 3.45 -2.87 6.54
CA VAL A 48 4.57 -1.93 6.65
C VAL A 48 4.00 -0.53 6.77
N GLY A 49 4.39 0.22 7.80
CA GLY A 49 3.86 1.55 8.09
C GLY A 49 2.38 1.49 8.45
N PHE A 50 2.02 0.72 9.48
CA PHE A 50 0.61 0.46 9.79
C PHE A 50 -0.15 1.68 10.36
N GLY A 51 0.55 2.75 10.73
CA GLY A 51 -0.06 3.99 11.23
C GLY A 51 -1.10 3.75 12.33
N ASN A 52 -2.37 4.09 12.09
CA ASN A 52 -3.44 3.88 13.06
C ASN A 52 -3.91 2.41 13.21
N GLY A 53 -3.31 1.46 12.49
CA GLY A 53 -3.62 0.03 12.58
C GLY A 53 -4.98 -0.39 12.00
N ALA A 54 -5.63 0.46 11.21
CA ALA A 54 -6.94 0.17 10.64
C ALA A 54 -6.92 -1.09 9.74
N PHE A 55 -5.88 -1.28 8.92
CA PHE A 55 -5.78 -2.48 8.09
C PHE A 55 -5.37 -3.71 8.90
N LEU A 56 -4.48 -3.57 9.91
CA LEU A 56 -4.16 -4.68 10.83
C LEU A 56 -5.45 -5.25 11.45
N ALA A 57 -6.31 -4.37 11.99
CA ALA A 57 -7.57 -4.79 12.59
C ALA A 57 -8.53 -5.40 11.57
N PHE A 58 -8.63 -4.83 10.38
CA PHE A 58 -9.44 -5.38 9.30
C PHE A 58 -8.96 -6.77 8.89
N ALA A 59 -7.67 -6.94 8.61
CA ALA A 59 -7.11 -8.22 8.17
C ALA A 59 -7.26 -9.31 9.24
N LYS A 60 -7.05 -8.96 10.53
CA LYS A 60 -7.30 -9.87 11.66
C LYS A 60 -8.77 -10.30 11.73
N ALA A 61 -9.71 -9.38 11.55
CA ALA A 61 -11.14 -9.68 11.50
C ALA A 61 -11.53 -10.60 10.33
N GLU A 62 -10.83 -10.47 9.19
CA GLU A 62 -10.98 -11.37 8.03
C GLU A 62 -10.29 -12.74 8.22
N GLY A 63 -9.64 -12.99 9.36
CA GLY A 63 -9.04 -14.27 9.74
C GLY A 63 -7.58 -14.44 9.32
N ALA A 64 -6.87 -13.35 9.10
CA ALA A 64 -5.42 -13.37 8.90
C ALA A 64 -4.66 -13.38 10.25
N THR A 65 -3.45 -13.95 10.26
CA THR A 65 -2.43 -13.70 11.28
C THR A 65 -1.66 -12.46 10.86
N VAL A 66 -1.70 -11.38 11.66
CA VAL A 66 -1.16 -10.08 11.28
C VAL A 66 0.04 -9.69 12.11
N VAL A 67 0.99 -9.04 11.46
CA VAL A 67 2.19 -8.44 12.06
C VAL A 67 2.31 -7.01 11.52
N GLY A 68 2.63 -6.06 12.40
CA GLY A 68 2.87 -4.67 12.05
C GLY A 68 4.36 -4.31 12.06
N LEU A 69 4.78 -3.48 11.12
CA LEU A 69 6.09 -2.81 11.13
C LEU A 69 5.85 -1.31 11.06
N GLU A 70 6.36 -0.54 12.03
CA GLU A 70 6.16 0.89 12.12
C GLU A 70 7.40 1.54 12.74
N ILE A 71 7.83 2.68 12.20
CA ILE A 71 9.00 3.41 12.73
C ILE A 71 8.68 4.18 14.02
N ASN A 72 7.43 4.48 14.27
CA ASN A 72 6.98 5.17 15.48
C ASN A 72 6.82 4.16 16.61
N ALA A 73 7.71 4.25 17.62
CA ALA A 73 7.73 3.34 18.75
C ALA A 73 6.45 3.40 19.60
N ASP A 74 5.83 4.58 19.74
CA ASP A 74 4.58 4.75 20.51
C ASP A 74 3.43 4.01 19.81
N MET A 75 3.36 4.05 18.48
CA MET A 75 2.37 3.31 17.72
C MET A 75 2.59 1.80 17.84
N CYS A 76 3.86 1.34 17.85
CA CYS A 76 4.18 -0.06 18.11
C CYS A 76 3.78 -0.50 19.51
N ALA A 77 4.00 0.34 20.54
CA ALA A 77 3.56 0.08 21.90
C ALA A 77 2.03 -0.05 21.95
N ALA A 78 1.31 0.90 21.37
CA ALA A 78 -0.15 0.86 21.30
C ALA A 78 -0.67 -0.38 20.54
N ALA A 79 -0.01 -0.80 19.45
CA ALA A 79 -0.37 -2.02 18.72
C ALA A 79 -0.25 -3.26 19.60
N ARG A 80 0.83 -3.37 20.38
CA ARG A 80 1.05 -4.49 21.32
C ARG A 80 -0.01 -4.50 22.43
N GLU A 81 -0.40 -3.34 22.97
CA GLU A 81 -1.50 -3.22 23.95
C GLU A 81 -2.85 -3.69 23.39
N HIS A 82 -3.08 -3.48 22.07
CA HIS A 82 -4.26 -3.98 21.37
C HIS A 82 -4.12 -5.45 20.90
N GLY A 83 -3.07 -6.16 21.34
CA GLY A 83 -2.86 -7.58 21.04
C GLY A 83 -2.43 -7.86 19.61
N PHE A 84 -1.68 -6.94 19.00
CA PHE A 84 -1.00 -7.14 17.73
C PHE A 84 0.49 -7.39 17.96
N GLU A 85 1.07 -8.27 17.16
CA GLU A 85 2.52 -8.35 17.04
C GLU A 85 3.01 -7.16 16.22
N ALA A 86 3.95 -6.37 16.76
CA ALA A 86 4.45 -5.17 16.09
C ALA A 86 5.93 -4.95 16.36
N PHE A 87 6.66 -4.48 15.35
CA PHE A 87 8.09 -4.22 15.38
C PHE A 87 8.39 -2.75 15.01
N ASP A 88 9.32 -2.14 15.74
CA ASP A 88 9.87 -0.80 15.54
C ASP A 88 11.31 -0.86 15.03
N ILE A 89 11.55 -1.70 14.05
CA ILE A 89 12.85 -1.92 13.43
C ILE A 89 12.80 -1.58 11.93
N SER A 90 13.96 -1.52 11.27
CA SER A 90 13.98 -1.31 9.82
C SER A 90 13.40 -2.52 9.06
N LEU A 91 12.86 -2.25 7.87
CA LEU A 91 12.37 -3.29 6.96
C LEU A 91 13.47 -4.32 6.61
N THR A 92 14.69 -3.84 6.45
CA THR A 92 15.86 -4.67 6.15
C THR A 92 16.22 -5.58 7.33
N ASP A 93 16.13 -5.07 8.57
CA ASP A 93 16.42 -5.87 9.77
C ASP A 93 15.33 -6.92 9.97
N LEU A 94 14.07 -6.59 9.72
CA LEU A 94 12.99 -7.58 9.74
C LEU A 94 13.24 -8.70 8.70
N ALA A 95 13.69 -8.33 7.49
CA ALA A 95 13.98 -9.31 6.45
C ALA A 95 15.11 -10.29 6.84
N ARG A 96 16.10 -9.83 7.62
CA ARG A 96 17.21 -10.66 8.14
C ARG A 96 16.77 -11.69 9.18
N ARG A 97 15.61 -11.49 9.85
CA ARG A 97 15.07 -12.47 10.82
C ARG A 97 14.61 -13.78 10.17
N GLY A 98 14.47 -13.80 8.85
CA GLY A 98 14.10 -15.02 8.13
C GLY A 98 12.62 -15.36 8.11
N GLU A 99 11.77 -14.52 8.73
CA GLU A 99 10.31 -14.68 8.67
C GLU A 99 9.78 -14.50 7.26
N ARG A 100 8.66 -15.18 6.96
CA ARG A 100 8.03 -15.12 5.63
C ARG A 100 6.54 -14.94 5.76
N TYR A 101 5.99 -14.13 4.86
CA TYR A 101 4.60 -13.73 4.82
C TYR A 101 3.94 -14.13 3.50
N ASP A 102 2.66 -14.45 3.54
CA ASP A 102 1.86 -14.68 2.35
C ASP A 102 1.56 -13.36 1.64
N ILE A 103 1.38 -12.30 2.43
CA ILE A 103 1.06 -10.96 1.95
C ILE A 103 1.90 -9.94 2.74
N VAL A 104 2.51 -9.00 2.01
CA VAL A 104 3.03 -7.75 2.57
C VAL A 104 2.15 -6.62 2.06
N ALA A 105 1.63 -5.78 2.95
CA ALA A 105 0.81 -4.62 2.63
C ALA A 105 1.53 -3.33 3.04
N ALA A 106 1.37 -2.25 2.25
CA ALA A 106 1.88 -0.92 2.57
C ALA A 106 0.91 0.13 2.01
N PHE A 107 0.23 0.86 2.89
CA PHE A 107 -0.75 1.88 2.51
C PHE A 107 -0.23 3.26 2.84
N ASP A 108 0.04 4.08 1.80
CA ASP A 108 0.57 5.43 1.91
C ASP A 108 1.91 5.46 2.67
N VAL A 109 2.86 4.63 2.22
CA VAL A 109 4.19 4.45 2.82
C VAL A 109 5.31 4.69 1.81
N LEU A 110 5.17 4.20 0.59
CA LEU A 110 6.25 4.19 -0.41
C LEU A 110 6.71 5.61 -0.77
N GLU A 111 5.82 6.58 -0.73
CA GLU A 111 6.10 7.99 -0.97
C GLU A 111 7.00 8.64 0.08
N HIS A 112 7.06 8.06 1.29
CA HIS A 112 7.92 8.52 2.37
C HIS A 112 9.36 8.01 2.28
N TRP A 113 9.62 6.99 1.45
CA TRP A 113 10.97 6.47 1.23
C TRP A 113 11.76 7.37 0.30
N ASP A 114 13.05 7.53 0.58
CA ASP A 114 13.96 8.18 -0.35
C ASP A 114 14.05 7.39 -1.65
N THR A 115 14.20 8.08 -2.77
CA THR A 115 14.31 7.44 -4.09
C THR A 115 15.45 6.42 -4.14
N ASN A 116 16.54 6.67 -3.42
CA ASN A 116 17.70 5.78 -3.34
C ASN A 116 17.40 4.50 -2.53
N GLU A 117 16.44 4.53 -1.62
CA GLU A 117 16.07 3.40 -0.77
C GLU A 117 15.02 2.49 -1.41
N LEU A 118 14.29 2.98 -2.42
CA LEU A 118 13.18 2.25 -3.03
C LEU A 118 13.56 0.85 -3.48
N VAL A 119 14.71 0.70 -4.15
CA VAL A 119 15.17 -0.60 -4.68
C VAL A 119 15.46 -1.57 -3.53
N ASP A 120 16.14 -1.11 -2.49
CA ASP A 120 16.52 -1.96 -1.35
C ASP A 120 15.31 -2.32 -0.49
N ASN A 121 14.37 -1.39 -0.30
CA ASN A 121 13.10 -1.68 0.36
C ASN A 121 12.25 -2.69 -0.43
N PHE A 122 12.19 -2.60 -1.75
CA PHE A 122 11.51 -3.60 -2.58
C PHE A 122 12.20 -4.98 -2.51
N ARG A 123 13.54 -5.03 -2.47
CA ARG A 123 14.29 -6.27 -2.23
C ARG A 123 14.01 -6.86 -0.85
N ALA A 124 13.95 -6.03 0.18
CA ALA A 124 13.59 -6.47 1.54
C ALA A 124 12.16 -7.04 1.57
N ILE A 125 11.19 -6.39 0.94
CA ILE A 125 9.82 -6.92 0.80
C ILE A 125 9.82 -8.25 0.04
N HIS A 126 10.57 -8.35 -1.06
CA HIS A 126 10.70 -9.60 -1.81
C HIS A 126 11.26 -10.72 -0.93
N ALA A 127 12.27 -10.41 -0.11
CA ALA A 127 12.84 -11.37 0.85
C ALA A 127 11.84 -11.78 1.94
N LEU A 128 10.97 -10.89 2.40
CA LEU A 128 9.93 -11.16 3.40
C LEU A 128 8.76 -11.99 2.85
N LEU A 129 8.56 -12.07 1.56
CA LEU A 129 7.47 -12.83 0.97
C LEU A 129 7.86 -14.30 0.79
N LYS A 130 6.89 -15.19 1.02
CA LYS A 130 6.93 -16.57 0.55
C LYS A 130 6.93 -16.59 -0.99
N ASP A 131 7.37 -17.70 -1.60
CA ASP A 131 7.28 -17.86 -3.04
C ASP A 131 5.81 -17.80 -3.50
N GLY A 132 5.55 -16.97 -4.53
CA GLY A 132 4.19 -16.67 -4.97
C GLY A 132 3.41 -15.71 -4.07
N GLY A 133 3.99 -15.22 -2.97
CA GLY A 133 3.39 -14.24 -2.07
C GLY A 133 3.15 -12.89 -2.75
N LEU A 134 2.27 -12.08 -2.18
CA LEU A 134 1.80 -10.83 -2.78
C LEU A 134 2.27 -9.60 -2.00
N PHE A 135 2.77 -8.61 -2.72
CA PHE A 135 2.96 -7.26 -2.22
C PHE A 135 1.81 -6.37 -2.70
N VAL A 136 1.06 -5.78 -1.77
CA VAL A 136 -0.07 -4.88 -2.04
C VAL A 136 0.28 -3.51 -1.50
N SER A 137 0.38 -2.51 -2.37
CA SER A 137 0.70 -1.15 -1.95
C SER A 137 -0.25 -0.12 -2.53
N ARG A 138 -0.57 0.91 -1.74
CA ARG A 138 -1.26 2.13 -2.16
C ARG A 138 -0.33 3.32 -1.96
N PHE A 139 -0.36 4.25 -2.92
CA PHE A 139 0.46 5.48 -2.89
C PHE A 139 -0.17 6.56 -3.76
N PRO A 140 0.18 7.86 -3.57
CA PRO A 140 -0.27 8.96 -4.42
C PRO A 140 0.14 8.75 -5.88
N ASN A 141 -0.79 9.04 -6.78
CA ASN A 141 -0.59 8.88 -8.21
C ASN A 141 0.16 10.09 -8.80
N GLY A 142 1.48 10.01 -8.88
CA GLY A 142 2.32 11.11 -9.38
C GLY A 142 2.14 11.43 -10.86
N GLN A 143 1.51 10.56 -11.65
CA GLN A 143 1.19 10.81 -13.07
C GLN A 143 -0.20 11.45 -13.28
N SER A 144 -1.01 11.56 -12.22
CA SER A 144 -2.34 12.17 -12.28
C SER A 144 -2.30 13.62 -11.79
N PRO A 145 -2.97 14.56 -12.48
CA PRO A 145 -3.13 15.91 -11.95
C PRO A 145 -3.90 15.94 -10.61
N PHE A 146 -4.76 14.93 -10.37
CA PHE A 146 -5.53 14.81 -9.13
C PHE A 146 -4.74 14.18 -7.98
N GLY A 147 -3.62 13.51 -8.26
CA GLY A 147 -2.69 12.97 -7.25
C GLY A 147 -1.81 14.04 -6.62
N ARG A 148 -1.63 15.17 -7.30
CA ARG A 148 -0.74 16.26 -6.84
C ARG A 148 -1.09 16.81 -5.47
N VAL A 149 -2.38 16.93 -5.16
CA VAL A 149 -2.83 17.42 -3.85
C VAL A 149 -2.31 16.54 -2.71
N PHE A 150 -2.33 15.21 -2.90
CA PHE A 150 -1.82 14.26 -1.91
C PHE A 150 -0.30 14.20 -1.94
N GLN A 151 0.31 14.20 -3.12
CA GLN A 151 1.77 14.13 -3.27
C GLN A 151 2.49 15.33 -2.66
N HIS A 152 1.94 16.53 -2.83
CA HIS A 152 2.59 17.77 -2.40
C HIS A 152 1.97 18.39 -1.14
N GLY A 153 0.91 17.80 -0.61
CA GLY A 153 0.24 18.25 0.60
C GLY A 153 0.90 17.77 1.90
N ASP A 154 1.87 16.88 1.80
CA ASP A 154 2.59 16.30 2.94
C ASP A 154 4.11 16.51 2.74
N PHE A 155 4.75 17.19 3.68
CA PHE A 155 6.19 17.47 3.63
C PHE A 155 7.07 16.22 3.77
N SER A 156 6.54 15.15 4.33
CA SER A 156 7.27 13.89 4.51
C SER A 156 7.34 13.05 3.23
N HIS A 157 6.65 13.46 2.14
CA HIS A 157 6.72 12.78 0.84
C HIS A 157 8.00 13.10 0.10
N LYS A 158 8.89 12.13 -0.01
CA LYS A 158 10.20 12.21 -0.66
C LYS A 158 10.19 11.69 -2.09
N SER A 159 9.38 10.66 -2.37
CA SER A 159 9.33 10.01 -3.68
C SER A 159 7.99 10.20 -4.38
N THR A 160 8.03 10.60 -5.65
CA THR A 160 6.86 10.62 -6.52
C THR A 160 6.79 9.33 -7.34
N LEU A 161 5.70 8.57 -7.18
CA LEU A 161 5.50 7.26 -7.78
C LEU A 161 4.50 7.29 -8.93
N SER A 162 4.69 6.39 -9.90
CA SER A 162 3.82 6.24 -11.07
C SER A 162 3.75 4.79 -11.50
N THR A 163 2.85 4.45 -12.42
CA THR A 163 2.78 3.09 -12.98
C THR A 163 4.13 2.64 -13.54
N TYR A 164 4.80 3.51 -14.30
CA TYR A 164 6.10 3.18 -14.91
C TYR A 164 7.23 2.98 -13.90
N LYS A 165 7.26 3.80 -12.83
CA LYS A 165 8.25 3.61 -11.76
C LYS A 165 8.05 2.28 -11.03
N ILE A 166 6.80 1.91 -10.74
CA ILE A 166 6.51 0.62 -10.10
C ILE A 166 6.81 -0.54 -11.05
N GLU A 167 6.50 -0.44 -12.34
CA GLU A 167 6.86 -1.44 -13.36
C GLU A 167 8.38 -1.65 -13.38
N TYR A 168 9.15 -0.57 -13.36
CA TYR A 168 10.61 -0.61 -13.34
C TYR A 168 11.17 -1.26 -12.06
N LEU A 169 10.66 -0.83 -10.88
CA LEU A 169 11.06 -1.41 -9.59
C LEU A 169 10.71 -2.90 -9.51
N ALA A 170 9.53 -3.30 -9.96
CA ALA A 170 9.12 -4.70 -10.01
C ALA A 170 10.09 -5.55 -10.84
N GLY A 171 10.44 -5.07 -12.04
CA GLY A 171 11.41 -5.75 -12.91
C GLY A 171 12.80 -5.89 -12.29
N LEU A 172 13.29 -4.85 -11.58
CA LEU A 172 14.59 -4.85 -10.91
C LEU A 172 14.67 -5.78 -9.70
N THR A 173 13.53 -6.07 -9.08
CA THR A 173 13.50 -6.70 -7.75
C THR A 173 12.79 -8.06 -7.73
N GLY A 174 12.47 -8.61 -8.91
CA GLY A 174 11.96 -9.97 -9.04
C GLY A 174 10.47 -10.12 -8.73
N PHE A 175 9.68 -9.11 -9.11
CA PHE A 175 8.22 -9.18 -9.00
C PHE A 175 7.54 -9.26 -10.36
N ASP A 176 6.52 -10.09 -10.46
CA ASP A 176 5.52 -10.06 -11.53
C ASP A 176 4.40 -9.08 -11.18
N ILE A 177 3.95 -8.34 -12.17
CA ILE A 177 2.86 -7.37 -11.98
C ILE A 177 1.53 -8.09 -12.15
N VAL A 178 0.77 -8.21 -11.07
CA VAL A 178 -0.61 -8.69 -11.09
C VAL A 178 -1.55 -7.55 -11.50
N ARG A 179 -1.37 -6.37 -10.88
CA ARG A 179 -2.17 -5.17 -11.16
C ARG A 179 -1.42 -3.91 -10.72
N ILE A 180 -1.46 -2.87 -11.56
CA ILE A 180 -1.19 -1.49 -11.15
C ILE A 180 -2.34 -0.68 -11.74
N ASP A 181 -3.20 -0.09 -10.90
CA ASP A 181 -4.40 0.63 -11.35
C ASP A 181 -4.87 1.65 -10.31
N ASN A 182 -5.90 2.40 -10.65
CA ASN A 182 -6.61 3.25 -9.69
C ASN A 182 -7.00 2.45 -8.44
N ALA A 183 -6.87 3.07 -7.27
CA ALA A 183 -7.39 2.53 -6.02
C ALA A 183 -8.90 2.27 -6.12
N ARG A 184 -9.38 1.22 -5.49
CA ARG A 184 -10.81 0.90 -5.48
C ARG A 184 -11.58 2.02 -4.78
N ARG A 185 -12.67 2.41 -5.38
CA ARG A 185 -13.59 3.39 -4.80
C ARG A 185 -14.79 2.67 -4.23
N VAL A 186 -15.21 3.11 -3.06
CA VAL A 186 -16.41 2.58 -2.40
C VAL A 186 -17.37 3.73 -2.11
N PRO A 187 -18.70 3.51 -2.18
CA PRO A 187 -19.67 4.52 -1.80
C PRO A 187 -19.50 4.89 -0.32
N SER A 188 -19.62 6.19 0.00
CA SER A 188 -19.56 6.65 1.40
C SER A 188 -20.70 6.09 2.22
N ARG A 189 -21.90 5.95 1.63
CA ARG A 189 -23.08 5.31 2.22
C ARG A 189 -23.53 4.17 1.31
N PRO A 190 -23.67 2.94 1.83
CA PRO A 190 -24.19 1.83 1.03
C PRO A 190 -25.68 2.02 0.71
N GLY A 191 -26.08 1.62 -0.50
CA GLY A 191 -27.47 1.68 -0.96
C GLY A 191 -27.58 1.49 -2.47
N PRO A 192 -28.75 1.06 -3.00
CA PRO A 192 -28.88 0.74 -4.41
C PRO A 192 -28.64 1.96 -5.33
N LEU A 193 -29.15 3.11 -4.97
CA LEU A 193 -28.95 4.35 -5.75
C LEU A 193 -27.48 4.82 -5.70
N ALA A 194 -26.84 4.74 -4.51
CA ALA A 194 -25.42 5.07 -4.37
C ALA A 194 -24.55 4.10 -5.18
N SER A 195 -24.87 2.83 -5.20
CA SER A 195 -24.18 1.79 -5.97
C SER A 195 -24.34 2.02 -7.48
N ALA A 196 -25.55 2.32 -7.96
CA ALA A 196 -25.81 2.62 -9.35
C ALA A 196 -25.05 3.89 -9.81
N ARG A 197 -25.12 4.97 -9.02
CA ARG A 197 -24.35 6.20 -9.28
C ARG A 197 -22.84 5.92 -9.30
N HIS A 198 -22.35 5.13 -8.34
CA HIS A 198 -20.94 4.76 -8.26
C HIS A 198 -20.49 3.99 -9.51
N TRP A 199 -21.26 3.00 -9.95
CA TRP A 199 -21.00 2.22 -11.15
C TRP A 199 -20.97 3.10 -12.42
N TRP A 200 -21.95 3.98 -12.57
CA TRP A 200 -22.02 4.91 -13.70
C TRP A 200 -20.80 5.85 -13.75
N LEU A 201 -20.44 6.46 -12.61
CA LEU A 201 -19.23 7.29 -12.50
C LEU A 201 -17.95 6.52 -12.82
N ALA A 202 -17.84 5.27 -12.36
CA ALA A 202 -16.68 4.43 -12.64
C ALA A 202 -16.55 4.12 -14.15
N ARG A 203 -17.67 3.92 -14.85
CA ARG A 203 -17.66 3.75 -16.32
C ARG A 203 -17.24 5.02 -17.04
N ARG A 204 -17.75 6.17 -16.61
CA ARG A 204 -17.37 7.47 -17.21
C ARG A 204 -15.91 7.80 -17.01
N ARG A 205 -15.36 7.57 -15.82
CA ARG A 205 -13.93 7.77 -15.55
C ARG A 205 -13.07 6.89 -16.46
N ARG A 206 -13.38 5.60 -16.55
CA ARG A 206 -12.66 4.69 -17.46
C ARG A 206 -12.76 5.09 -18.92
N TRP A 207 -13.89 5.63 -19.33
CA TRP A 207 -14.03 6.16 -20.68
C TRP A 207 -13.13 7.37 -20.91
N ILE A 208 -13.11 8.33 -19.99
CA ILE A 208 -12.25 9.54 -20.04
C ILE A 208 -10.76 9.11 -20.10
N GLU A 209 -10.33 8.24 -19.18
CA GLU A 209 -8.96 7.72 -19.13
C GLU A 209 -8.53 7.10 -20.46
N ARG A 210 -9.39 6.23 -21.02
CA ARG A 210 -9.12 5.59 -22.31
C ARG A 210 -9.09 6.57 -23.46
N SER A 211 -9.98 7.56 -23.47
CA SER A 211 -10.05 8.58 -24.52
C SER A 211 -8.81 9.46 -24.51
N ILE A 212 -8.38 9.94 -23.34
CA ILE A 212 -7.16 10.73 -23.19
C ILE A 212 -5.93 9.87 -23.53
N ALA A 213 -5.85 8.65 -23.03
CA ALA A 213 -4.74 7.74 -23.31
C ALA A 213 -4.58 7.51 -24.84
N ARG A 214 -5.67 7.28 -25.56
CA ARG A 214 -5.66 7.14 -27.02
C ARG A 214 -5.22 8.42 -27.73
N LEU A 215 -5.75 9.57 -27.32
CA LEU A 215 -5.45 10.86 -27.93
C LEU A 215 -3.95 11.20 -27.83
N TYR A 216 -3.30 10.85 -26.73
CA TYR A 216 -1.89 11.15 -26.48
C TYR A 216 -0.95 9.95 -26.70
N GLY A 217 -1.43 8.80 -27.19
CA GLY A 217 -0.62 7.62 -27.41
C GLY A 217 -0.07 6.99 -26.14
N ILE A 218 -0.73 7.19 -24.98
CA ILE A 218 -0.31 6.67 -23.69
C ILE A 218 -0.87 5.26 -23.49
N ARG A 219 -0.03 4.28 -23.15
CA ARG A 219 -0.45 2.88 -22.99
C ARG A 219 -1.52 2.71 -21.91
N LYS A 220 -1.34 3.35 -20.75
CA LYS A 220 -2.27 3.30 -19.61
C LYS A 220 -2.19 4.61 -18.81
N LEU A 221 -3.33 5.23 -18.56
CA LEU A 221 -3.43 6.49 -17.85
C LEU A 221 -4.49 6.42 -16.75
N PRO A 222 -4.19 5.84 -15.57
CA PRO A 222 -5.05 5.97 -14.41
C PRO A 222 -5.03 7.42 -13.92
N LEU A 223 -6.22 8.00 -13.68
CA LEU A 223 -6.36 9.41 -13.28
C LEU A 223 -6.80 9.59 -11.82
N ASP A 224 -7.13 8.52 -11.10
CA ASP A 224 -7.51 8.65 -9.70
C ASP A 224 -6.31 9.17 -8.86
N PRO A 225 -6.58 9.84 -7.74
CA PRO A 225 -5.54 10.43 -6.89
C PRO A 225 -4.51 9.43 -6.35
N ASN A 226 -4.95 8.20 -6.10
CA ASN A 226 -4.09 7.14 -5.60
C ASN A 226 -4.08 5.95 -6.56
N LEU A 227 -2.92 5.31 -6.65
CA LEU A 227 -2.70 4.01 -7.29
C LEU A 227 -2.66 2.90 -6.26
N VAL A 228 -3.03 1.71 -6.71
CA VAL A 228 -2.73 0.45 -6.00
C VAL A 228 -1.93 -0.45 -6.92
N ALA A 229 -0.80 -0.94 -6.41
CA ALA A 229 -0.02 -1.98 -7.04
C ALA A 229 -0.21 -3.31 -6.28
N VAL A 230 -0.44 -4.38 -7.02
CA VAL A 230 -0.40 -5.76 -6.54
C VAL A 230 0.68 -6.46 -7.34
N LEU A 231 1.74 -6.83 -6.65
CA LEU A 231 2.91 -7.48 -7.22
C LEU A 231 3.02 -8.88 -6.63
N LYS A 232 3.43 -9.85 -7.43
CA LYS A 232 3.62 -11.23 -7.00
C LYS A 232 5.12 -11.53 -7.00
N LYS A 233 5.63 -12.09 -5.91
CA LYS A 233 7.00 -12.58 -5.88
C LYS A 233 7.19 -13.68 -6.92
N ASN A 234 8.18 -13.50 -7.80
CA ASN A 234 8.55 -14.53 -8.77
C ASN A 234 9.06 -15.77 -8.04
N GLU A 235 8.67 -16.92 -8.50
CA GLU A 235 9.35 -18.14 -8.11
C GLU A 235 10.80 -18.03 -8.62
N SER A 236 11.78 -18.14 -7.72
CA SER A 236 13.18 -18.24 -8.13
C SER A 236 13.28 -19.37 -9.16
N PRO A 237 13.93 -19.16 -10.32
CA PRO A 237 14.12 -20.26 -11.27
C PRO A 237 14.74 -21.42 -10.49
N LYS A 238 14.06 -22.57 -10.46
CA LYS A 238 14.60 -23.78 -9.84
C LYS A 238 16.01 -23.94 -10.38
N ARG A 239 17.03 -23.80 -9.53
CA ARG A 239 18.39 -24.12 -9.90
C ARG A 239 18.33 -25.55 -10.43
N ASN A 240 18.50 -25.74 -11.73
CA ASN A 240 18.75 -27.07 -12.26
C ASN A 240 19.98 -27.59 -11.51
N PRO A 241 19.88 -28.74 -10.84
CA PRO A 241 21.06 -29.37 -10.30
C PRO A 241 22.00 -29.64 -11.48
N ALA A 242 23.22 -29.11 -11.37
CA ALA A 242 24.31 -29.38 -12.32
C ALA A 242 24.71 -30.83 -12.25
#